data_31a3f5a7a3632175ec1ee36a420c83b4
#
_entry.id   31a3f5a7a3632175ec1ee36a420c83b4
#
_cell.length_a   1.000
_cell.length_b   1.000
_cell.length_c   1.000
_cell.angle_alpha   90.00
_cell.angle_beta   90.00
_cell.angle_gamma   90.00
#
_symmetry.space_group_name_H-M   'P 1'
#
loop_
_entity.id
_entity.type
_entity.pdbx_description
1 polymer ?
#
loop_
_entity_poly.entity_id
_entity_poly.type
_entity_poly.pdbx_seq_one_letter_code
_entity_poly.pdbx_strand_id
1 'polypeptide(L)'
;MKIKVGLIGFGRMGQMYWEEMQKSGRWDIAYICDTDPASRELARNLSPSSRIISDEQEIFDDQSVEAVGLFALANSRKEQIEKAVRSHKHILTEKPIADTIDKEWEIVDLIEKYDRIAAVNLYLRNSWYHQACLLY
;
A
#
# COMPACT_ATOMS: atom_id res chain seq x y z
N MET A 1 4.35 20.16 2.23
CA MET A 1 4.07 19.38 0.99
C MET A 1 3.48 18.04 1.44
N LYS A 2 2.40 17.56 0.80
CA LYS A 2 1.82 16.25 1.07
C LYS A 2 2.33 15.26 0.04
N ILE A 3 2.51 14.00 0.43
CA ILE A 3 2.89 12.91 -0.48
C ILE A 3 1.62 12.40 -1.16
N LYS A 4 1.62 12.39 -2.48
CA LYS A 4 0.50 11.91 -3.28
C LYS A 4 0.50 10.39 -3.35
N VAL A 5 -0.58 9.74 -2.90
CA VAL A 5 -0.66 8.29 -2.74
C VAL A 5 -1.90 7.69 -3.39
N GLY A 6 -1.75 6.50 -3.96
CA GLY A 6 -2.85 5.64 -4.37
C GLY A 6 -2.99 4.43 -3.44
N LEU A 7 -4.20 4.12 -3.02
CA LEU A 7 -4.51 2.96 -2.18
C LEU A 7 -5.13 1.85 -3.04
N ILE A 8 -4.58 0.64 -2.97
CA ILE A 8 -5.06 -0.54 -3.69
C ILE A 8 -5.58 -1.56 -2.67
N GLY A 9 -6.90 -1.80 -2.71
CA GLY A 9 -7.66 -2.51 -1.71
C GLY A 9 -8.23 -1.58 -0.65
N PHE A 10 -9.57 -1.46 -0.58
CA PHE A 10 -10.27 -0.62 0.40
C PHE A 10 -11.15 -1.46 1.34
N GLY A 11 -10.72 -2.69 1.60
CA GLY A 11 -11.25 -3.51 2.68
C GLY A 11 -10.85 -2.97 4.06
N ARG A 12 -10.99 -3.79 5.10
CA ARG A 12 -10.71 -3.38 6.50
C ARG A 12 -9.34 -2.70 6.67
N MET A 13 -8.27 -3.26 6.09
CA MET A 13 -6.93 -2.71 6.24
C MET A 13 -6.78 -1.40 5.47
N GLY A 14 -7.27 -1.33 4.22
CA GLY A 14 -7.23 -0.11 3.43
C GLY A 14 -7.95 1.06 4.11
N GLN A 15 -9.11 0.80 4.73
CA GLN A 15 -9.87 1.81 5.49
C GLN A 15 -9.09 2.30 6.72
N MET A 16 -8.48 1.37 7.48
CA MET A 16 -7.65 1.74 8.63
C MET A 16 -6.49 2.63 8.23
N TYR A 17 -5.76 2.27 7.16
CA TYR A 17 -4.66 3.11 6.66
C TYR A 17 -5.14 4.45 6.10
N TRP A 18 -6.26 4.47 5.40
CA TRP A 18 -6.87 5.70 4.93
C TRP A 18 -7.15 6.65 6.10
N GLU A 19 -7.74 6.13 7.19
CA GLU A 19 -8.06 6.91 8.39
C GLU A 19 -6.79 7.50 9.04
N GLU A 20 -5.75 6.67 9.23
CA GLU A 20 -4.48 7.13 9.82
C GLU A 20 -3.74 8.13 8.92
N MET A 21 -3.78 7.93 7.60
CA MET A 21 -3.23 8.88 6.64
C MET A 21 -3.95 10.23 6.66
N GLN A 22 -5.29 10.23 6.79
CA GLN A 22 -6.09 11.45 6.96
C GLN A 22 -5.73 12.17 8.26
N LYS A 23 -5.66 11.47 9.38
CA LYS A 23 -5.28 12.02 10.69
C LYS A 23 -3.89 12.64 10.68
N SER A 24 -2.95 12.03 9.99
CA SER A 24 -1.57 12.54 9.93
C SER A 24 -1.43 13.85 9.17
N GLY A 25 -2.35 14.15 8.26
CA GLY A 25 -2.33 15.35 7.40
C GLY A 25 -1.17 15.41 6.40
N ARG A 26 -0.35 14.35 6.31
CA ARG A 26 0.87 14.30 5.47
C ARG A 26 0.62 13.74 4.07
N TRP A 27 -0.55 13.16 3.82
CA TRP A 27 -0.88 12.44 2.61
C TRP A 27 -1.95 13.18 1.79
N ASP A 28 -1.81 13.11 0.48
CA ASP A 28 -2.83 13.44 -0.50
C ASP A 28 -3.28 12.12 -1.14
N ILE A 29 -4.43 11.60 -0.67
CA ILE A 29 -4.96 10.33 -1.16
C ILE A 29 -5.69 10.59 -2.48
N ALA A 30 -4.94 10.51 -3.58
CA ALA A 30 -5.42 10.83 -4.91
C ALA A 30 -6.33 9.75 -5.50
N TYR A 31 -6.03 8.48 -5.19
CA TYR A 31 -6.76 7.33 -5.72
C TYR A 31 -7.09 6.33 -4.62
N ILE A 32 -8.28 5.72 -4.75
CA ILE A 32 -8.65 4.52 -4.03
C ILE A 32 -9.16 3.50 -5.05
N CYS A 33 -8.47 2.36 -5.15
CA CYS A 33 -8.80 1.28 -6.05
C CYS A 33 -9.32 0.07 -5.29
N ASP A 34 -10.46 -0.46 -5.72
CA ASP A 34 -10.95 -1.75 -5.27
C ASP A 34 -11.75 -2.42 -6.38
N THR A 35 -11.68 -3.74 -6.49
CA THR A 35 -12.47 -4.52 -7.45
C THR A 35 -13.92 -4.71 -6.99
N ASP A 36 -14.17 -4.66 -5.66
CA ASP A 36 -15.51 -4.78 -5.10
C ASP A 36 -16.32 -3.47 -5.23
N PRO A 37 -17.51 -3.51 -5.86
CA PRO A 37 -18.35 -2.32 -5.99
C PRO A 37 -18.80 -1.71 -4.66
N ALA A 38 -19.03 -2.53 -3.61
CA ALA A 38 -19.46 -2.03 -2.30
C ALA A 38 -18.32 -1.27 -1.61
N SER A 39 -17.10 -1.78 -1.69
CA SER A 39 -15.90 -1.08 -1.20
C SER A 39 -15.68 0.25 -1.91
N ARG A 40 -15.90 0.32 -3.23
CA ARG A 40 -15.82 1.58 -3.98
C ARG A 40 -16.91 2.58 -3.59
N GLU A 41 -18.12 2.13 -3.32
CA GLU A 41 -19.21 3.00 -2.87
C GLU A 41 -18.90 3.59 -1.49
N LEU A 42 -18.39 2.76 -0.57
CA LEU A 42 -17.92 3.22 0.73
C LEU A 42 -16.79 4.26 0.58
N ALA A 43 -15.83 4.01 -0.31
CA ALA A 43 -14.73 4.93 -0.57
C ALA A 43 -15.22 6.29 -1.09
N ARG A 44 -16.23 6.33 -1.97
CA ARG A 44 -16.83 7.59 -2.45
C ARG A 44 -17.42 8.42 -1.31
N ASN A 45 -18.06 7.75 -0.37
CA ASN A 45 -18.70 8.42 0.78
C ASN A 45 -17.65 8.95 1.76
N LEU A 46 -16.58 8.19 2.02
CA LEU A 46 -15.55 8.54 3.00
C LEU A 46 -14.51 9.51 2.43
N SER A 47 -14.17 9.41 1.16
CA SER A 47 -13.09 10.17 0.53
C SER A 47 -13.54 10.84 -0.79
N PRO A 48 -14.47 11.83 -0.73
CA PRO A 48 -15.03 12.46 -1.91
C PRO A 48 -14.00 13.22 -2.76
N SER A 49 -12.84 13.54 -2.19
CA SER A 49 -11.73 14.17 -2.91
C SER A 49 -10.84 13.20 -3.69
N SER A 50 -10.94 11.91 -3.42
CA SER A 50 -10.15 10.87 -4.08
C SER A 50 -10.87 10.37 -5.34
N ARG A 51 -10.09 10.00 -6.34
CA ARG A 51 -10.60 9.31 -7.53
C ARG A 51 -10.80 7.83 -7.22
N ILE A 52 -12.04 7.36 -7.28
CA ILE A 52 -12.40 5.98 -6.96
C ILE A 52 -12.47 5.16 -8.25
N ILE A 53 -11.62 4.15 -8.34
CA ILE A 53 -11.39 3.36 -9.55
C ILE A 53 -11.50 1.84 -9.30
N SER A 54 -11.59 1.07 -10.36
CA SER A 54 -11.58 -0.41 -10.31
C SER A 54 -10.36 -1.02 -10.99
N ASP A 55 -9.61 -0.22 -11.75
CA ASP A 55 -8.37 -0.64 -12.41
C ASP A 55 -7.17 0.06 -11.77
N GLU A 56 -6.34 -0.72 -11.09
CA GLU A 56 -5.13 -0.22 -10.41
C GLU A 56 -4.09 0.34 -11.37
N GLN A 57 -4.14 -0.02 -12.68
CA GLN A 57 -3.20 0.46 -13.66
C GLN A 57 -3.20 1.99 -13.77
N GLU A 58 -4.36 2.63 -13.57
CA GLU A 58 -4.46 4.08 -13.56
C GLU A 58 -3.56 4.76 -12.51
N ILE A 59 -3.35 4.09 -11.35
CA ILE A 59 -2.44 4.58 -10.29
C ILE A 59 -0.98 4.49 -10.75
N PHE A 60 -0.62 3.38 -11.38
CA PHE A 60 0.75 3.14 -11.81
C PHE A 60 1.15 4.03 -12.98
N ASP A 61 0.20 4.39 -13.85
CA ASP A 61 0.40 5.26 -15.01
C ASP A 61 0.48 6.76 -14.64
N ASP A 62 -0.13 7.17 -13.51
CA ASP A 62 -0.07 8.56 -13.05
C ASP A 62 1.29 8.88 -12.42
N GLN A 63 2.15 9.57 -13.18
CA GLN A 63 3.49 9.99 -12.74
C GLN A 63 3.49 10.95 -11.55
N SER A 64 2.35 11.60 -11.24
CA SER A 64 2.23 12.49 -10.10
C SER A 64 2.00 11.73 -8.77
N VAL A 65 1.59 10.46 -8.82
CA VAL A 65 1.49 9.59 -7.65
C VAL A 65 2.89 9.14 -7.23
N GLU A 66 3.28 9.47 -6.02
CA GLU A 66 4.61 9.21 -5.48
C GLU A 66 4.71 7.85 -4.74
N ALA A 67 3.59 7.43 -4.14
CA ALA A 67 3.54 6.22 -3.32
C ALA A 67 2.28 5.38 -3.57
N VAL A 68 2.36 4.08 -3.29
CA VAL A 68 1.22 3.17 -3.31
C VAL A 68 1.10 2.42 -1.99
N GLY A 69 -0.14 2.29 -1.51
CA GLY A 69 -0.51 1.44 -0.39
C GLY A 69 -1.17 0.16 -0.91
N LEU A 70 -0.55 -1.01 -0.67
CA LEU A 70 -1.00 -2.31 -1.16
C LEU A 70 -1.71 -3.08 -0.04
N PHE A 71 -3.03 -3.00 0.00
CA PHE A 71 -3.89 -3.57 1.04
C PHE A 71 -4.84 -4.65 0.52
N ALA A 72 -4.71 -5.01 -0.76
CA ALA A 72 -5.40 -6.14 -1.38
C ALA A 72 -4.87 -7.50 -0.87
N LEU A 73 -5.38 -8.60 -1.40
CA LEU A 73 -4.99 -9.95 -1.01
C LEU A 73 -3.54 -10.27 -1.40
N ALA A 74 -2.89 -11.19 -0.64
CA ALA A 74 -1.49 -11.54 -0.82
C ALA A 74 -1.17 -12.15 -2.20
N ASN A 75 -2.14 -12.82 -2.83
CA ASN A 75 -1.97 -13.47 -4.13
C ASN A 75 -1.72 -12.49 -5.29
N SER A 76 -2.22 -11.26 -5.21
CA SER A 76 -2.00 -10.21 -6.22
C SER A 76 -0.79 -9.32 -5.93
N ARG A 77 -0.23 -9.43 -4.73
CA ARG A 77 0.74 -8.45 -4.20
C ARG A 77 2.06 -8.44 -4.95
N LYS A 78 2.56 -9.61 -5.39
CA LYS A 78 3.79 -9.68 -6.18
C LYS A 78 3.68 -8.84 -7.45
N GLU A 79 2.60 -9.02 -8.22
CA GLU A 79 2.38 -8.24 -9.45
C GLU A 79 2.23 -6.75 -9.17
N GLN A 80 1.58 -6.38 -8.08
CA GLN A 80 1.42 -4.99 -7.65
C GLN A 80 2.76 -4.36 -7.27
N ILE A 81 3.63 -5.10 -6.56
CA ILE A 81 4.98 -4.65 -6.23
C ILE A 81 5.82 -4.48 -7.50
N GLU A 82 5.76 -5.44 -8.44
CA GLU A 82 6.45 -5.31 -9.73
C GLU A 82 6.01 -4.07 -10.52
N LYS A 83 4.71 -3.79 -10.57
CA LYS A 83 4.17 -2.57 -11.20
C LYS A 83 4.67 -1.31 -10.50
N ALA A 84 4.68 -1.29 -9.17
CA ALA A 84 5.16 -0.16 -8.38
C ALA A 84 6.66 0.11 -8.62
N VAL A 85 7.47 -0.94 -8.67
CA VAL A 85 8.90 -0.84 -8.99
C VAL A 85 9.11 -0.27 -10.40
N ARG A 86 8.41 -0.81 -11.41
CA ARG A 86 8.51 -0.32 -12.80
C ARG A 86 8.08 1.14 -12.97
N SER A 87 7.12 1.59 -12.16
CA SER A 87 6.62 2.98 -12.17
C SER A 87 7.31 3.89 -11.14
N HIS A 88 8.40 3.43 -10.51
CA HIS A 88 9.24 4.16 -9.55
C HIS A 88 8.46 4.79 -8.38
N LYS A 89 7.49 4.05 -7.79
CA LYS A 89 6.67 4.52 -6.67
C LYS A 89 7.15 3.96 -5.34
N HIS A 90 7.15 4.74 -4.28
CA HIS A 90 7.32 4.22 -2.92
C HIS A 90 6.21 3.21 -2.60
N ILE A 91 6.53 2.19 -1.81
CA ILE A 91 5.63 1.07 -1.52
C ILE A 91 5.41 0.96 -0.01
N LEU A 92 4.13 0.93 0.40
CA LEU A 92 3.71 0.46 1.71
C LEU A 92 2.82 -0.75 1.49
N THR A 93 3.18 -1.91 2.04
CA THR A 93 2.42 -3.15 1.84
C THR A 93 2.04 -3.82 3.15
N GLU A 94 0.92 -4.56 3.13
CA GLU A 94 0.53 -5.46 4.20
C GLU A 94 1.32 -6.77 4.16
N LYS A 95 1.34 -7.44 5.30
CA LYS A 95 1.85 -8.80 5.44
C LYS A 95 0.74 -9.83 5.11
N PRO A 96 1.10 -11.04 4.67
CA PRO A 96 2.40 -11.44 4.14
C PRO A 96 2.69 -10.73 2.80
N ILE A 97 3.95 -10.59 2.43
CA ILE A 97 4.32 -9.87 1.20
C ILE A 97 3.94 -10.63 -0.08
N ALA A 98 3.73 -11.96 0.03
CA ALA A 98 3.17 -12.80 -1.02
C ALA A 98 2.40 -13.97 -0.42
N ASP A 99 1.80 -14.80 -1.27
CA ASP A 99 1.04 -16.00 -0.91
C ASP A 99 1.91 -17.28 -0.91
N THR A 100 3.15 -17.22 -1.41
CA THR A 100 4.12 -18.31 -1.40
C THR A 100 5.53 -17.82 -1.08
N ILE A 101 6.36 -18.71 -0.50
CA ILE A 101 7.76 -18.41 -0.17
C ILE A 101 8.56 -18.05 -1.42
N ASP A 102 8.36 -18.76 -2.53
CA ASP A 102 9.09 -18.48 -3.77
C ASP A 102 8.83 -17.05 -4.26
N LYS A 103 7.57 -16.60 -4.24
CA LYS A 103 7.23 -15.21 -4.59
C LYS A 103 7.79 -14.21 -3.59
N GLU A 104 7.88 -14.56 -2.30
CA GLU A 104 8.52 -13.68 -1.31
C GLU A 104 10.00 -13.45 -1.63
N TRP A 105 10.75 -14.51 -1.99
CA TRP A 105 12.14 -14.37 -2.41
C TRP A 105 12.30 -13.55 -3.69
N GLU A 106 11.44 -13.76 -4.69
CA GLU A 106 11.45 -12.96 -5.91
C GLU A 106 11.21 -11.46 -5.62
N ILE A 107 10.34 -11.15 -4.64
CA ILE A 107 10.11 -9.76 -4.18
C ILE A 107 11.35 -9.21 -3.48
N VAL A 108 12.02 -9.99 -2.63
CA VAL A 108 13.24 -9.57 -1.94
C VAL A 108 14.31 -9.21 -2.97
N ASP A 109 14.56 -10.08 -3.94
CA ASP A 109 15.55 -9.85 -5.01
C ASP A 109 15.25 -8.58 -5.83
N LEU A 110 13.96 -8.32 -6.05
CA LEU A 110 13.50 -7.13 -6.77
C LEU A 110 13.75 -5.85 -5.96
N ILE A 111 13.45 -5.88 -4.65
CA ILE A 111 13.52 -4.71 -3.77
C ILE A 111 14.97 -4.39 -3.35
N GLU A 112 15.87 -5.36 -3.27
CA GLU A 112 17.29 -5.11 -2.93
C GLU A 112 17.96 -4.10 -3.87
N LYS A 113 17.52 -4.01 -5.11
CA LYS A 113 18.05 -3.10 -6.14
C LYS A 113 17.18 -1.86 -6.37
N TYR A 114 16.13 -1.71 -5.56
CA TYR A 114 15.17 -0.64 -5.73
C TYR A 114 15.62 0.64 -5.03
N ASP A 115 15.56 1.76 -5.74
CA ASP A 115 16.02 3.06 -5.26
C ASP A 115 14.95 3.87 -4.49
N ARG A 116 13.77 3.29 -4.26
CA ARG A 116 12.67 3.88 -3.52
C ARG A 116 12.43 3.13 -2.21
N ILE A 117 11.65 3.73 -1.34
CA ILE A 117 11.26 3.11 -0.06
C ILE A 117 10.23 2.02 -0.32
N ALA A 118 10.52 0.81 0.13
CA ALA A 118 9.56 -0.28 0.25
C ALA A 118 9.45 -0.69 1.73
N ALA A 119 8.26 -0.58 2.28
CA ALA A 119 7.98 -0.86 3.68
C ALA A 119 6.86 -1.88 3.82
N VAL A 120 7.06 -2.86 4.71
CA VAL A 120 6.04 -3.85 5.10
C VAL A 120 5.45 -3.45 6.45
N ASN A 121 4.13 -3.54 6.58
CA ASN A 121 3.47 -3.32 7.85
C ASN A 121 3.76 -4.45 8.85
N LEU A 122 4.73 -4.23 9.68
CA LEU A 122 5.10 -5.07 10.82
C LEU A 122 5.00 -4.24 12.11
N TYR A 123 3.77 -3.81 12.45
CA TYR A 123 3.50 -2.88 13.54
C TYR A 123 4.07 -3.33 14.90
N LEU A 124 4.14 -4.65 15.14
CA LEU A 124 4.72 -5.19 16.37
C LEU A 124 6.22 -4.95 16.49
N ARG A 125 6.95 -4.79 15.37
CA ARG A 125 8.40 -4.51 15.38
C ARG A 125 8.74 -3.24 16.17
N ASN A 126 7.86 -2.25 16.14
CA ASN A 126 8.05 -0.97 16.81
C ASN A 126 7.34 -0.88 18.18
N SER A 127 6.68 -1.95 18.62
CA SER A 127 6.04 -1.95 19.93
C SER A 127 7.08 -2.09 21.03
N TRP A 128 6.89 -1.33 22.14
CA TRP A 128 7.83 -1.29 23.25
C TRP A 128 8.09 -2.67 23.89
N TYR A 129 7.09 -3.53 23.97
CA TYR A 129 7.23 -4.86 24.56
C TYR A 129 8.00 -5.83 23.65
N HIS A 130 7.90 -5.71 22.34
CA HIS A 130 8.74 -6.47 21.40
C HIS A 130 10.18 -6.01 21.42
N GLN A 131 10.42 -4.70 21.49
CA GLN A 131 11.77 -4.16 21.63
C GLN A 131 12.38 -4.57 22.98
N ALA A 132 11.61 -4.61 24.05
CA ALA A 132 12.07 -5.11 25.35
C ALA A 132 12.48 -6.61 25.27
N CYS A 133 11.72 -7.46 24.57
CA CYS A 133 12.07 -8.88 24.39
C CYS A 133 13.35 -9.12 23.60
N LEU A 134 13.78 -8.17 22.75
CA LEU A 134 15.04 -8.29 22.00
C LEU A 134 16.29 -7.93 22.83
N LEU A 135 16.11 -7.38 24.04
CA LEU A 135 17.18 -6.99 24.94
C LEU A 135 17.55 -8.08 25.98
N TYR A 136 16.82 -9.19 25.99
CA TYR A 136 17.03 -10.38 26.84
C TYR A 136 17.25 -11.64 26.01
#